data_b68cdea12a730ac765c496e32c3fd510
#
_entry.id   b68cdea12a730ac765c496e32c3fd510
#
_cell.length_a   1.000
_cell.length_b   1.000
_cell.length_c   1.000
_cell.angle_alpha   90.00
_cell.angle_beta   90.00
_cell.angle_gamma   90.00
#
_symmetry.space_group_name_H-M   'P 1'
#
loop_
_entity.id
_entity.type
_entity.pdbx_description
1 polymer ?
#
loop_
_entity_poly.entity_id
_entity_poly.type
_entity_poly.pdbx_seq_one_letter_code
_entity_poly.pdbx_strand_id
1 'polypeptide(L)'
;MASIVKRKNRYSVVYTYKDDDGNQHQKWETFDTNADAKKRKTQIEFEQQSGTFIIPNATTVADLLEEYCSVYGVNNWAMSTYRSKKGLMYNYIIPLIGDVKLDELTPRLMDKFYQSLLKVKTKSVQNKKPKNEYLTVHTVREIHKFL
;
A
#
# COMPACT_ATOMS: atom_id res chain seq x y z
N MET A 1 -4.69 -24.05 6.81
CA MET A 1 -3.37 -24.64 7.11
C MET A 1 -2.28 -23.87 6.36
N ALA A 2 -1.20 -23.53 7.03
CA ALA A 2 -0.04 -22.92 6.41
C ALA A 2 1.12 -23.91 6.32
N SER A 3 1.89 -23.88 5.23
CA SER A 3 3.08 -24.73 5.02
C SER A 3 4.30 -23.89 4.69
N ILE A 4 5.50 -24.44 4.98
CA ILE A 4 6.76 -23.78 4.62
C ILE A 4 7.39 -24.56 3.49
N VAL A 5 7.72 -23.87 2.40
CA VAL A 5 8.40 -24.42 1.23
C VAL A 5 9.76 -23.77 1.09
N LYS A 6 10.83 -24.57 1.09
CA LYS A 6 12.20 -24.09 0.84
C LYS A 6 12.45 -24.08 -0.67
N ARG A 7 12.84 -22.91 -1.21
CA ARG A 7 13.29 -22.76 -2.61
C ARG A 7 14.65 -22.06 -2.65
N LYS A 8 15.65 -22.74 -3.14
CA LYS A 8 17.05 -22.24 -3.13
C LYS A 8 17.45 -21.81 -1.72
N ASN A 9 17.77 -20.56 -1.51
CA ASN A 9 18.19 -19.99 -0.23
C ASN A 9 17.09 -19.22 0.51
N ARG A 10 15.80 -19.36 0.08
CA ARG A 10 14.66 -18.63 0.68
C ARG A 10 13.59 -19.59 1.17
N TYR A 11 12.80 -19.16 2.12
CA TYR A 11 11.72 -19.91 2.73
C TYR A 11 10.39 -19.20 2.46
N SER A 12 9.45 -19.89 1.82
CA SER A 12 8.12 -19.34 1.54
C SER A 12 7.07 -19.97 2.44
N VAL A 13 6.28 -19.15 3.11
CA VAL A 13 5.06 -19.57 3.80
C VAL A 13 3.94 -19.57 2.79
N VAL A 14 3.28 -20.71 2.64
CA VAL A 14 2.15 -20.89 1.72
C VAL A 14 0.91 -21.17 2.54
N TYR A 15 -0.13 -20.41 2.34
CA TYR A 15 -1.40 -20.58 3.03
C TYR A 15 -2.59 -20.27 2.13
N THR A 16 -3.72 -20.86 2.47
CA THR A 16 -5.00 -20.64 1.78
C THR A 16 -5.92 -19.81 2.67
N TYR A 17 -6.70 -18.95 2.05
CA TYR A 17 -7.75 -18.18 2.70
C TYR A 17 -8.97 -18.09 1.77
N LYS A 18 -10.13 -17.78 2.33
CA LYS A 18 -11.35 -17.50 1.56
C LYS A 18 -11.56 -15.99 1.55
N ASP A 19 -11.93 -15.44 0.40
CA ASP A 19 -12.38 -14.06 0.29
C ASP A 19 -13.82 -13.90 0.82
N ASP A 20 -14.31 -12.66 0.80
CA ASP A 20 -15.66 -12.33 1.27
C ASP A 20 -16.76 -12.99 0.42
N ASP A 21 -16.45 -13.34 -0.83
CA ASP A 21 -17.33 -14.05 -1.76
C ASP A 21 -17.27 -15.59 -1.58
N GLY A 22 -16.40 -16.07 -0.69
CA GLY A 22 -16.22 -17.47 -0.38
C GLY A 22 -15.25 -18.23 -1.31
N ASN A 23 -14.60 -17.54 -2.27
CA ASN A 23 -13.62 -18.16 -3.16
C ASN A 23 -12.33 -18.45 -2.41
N GLN A 24 -11.70 -19.57 -2.73
CA GLN A 24 -10.46 -20.00 -2.08
C GLN A 24 -9.25 -19.45 -2.85
N HIS A 25 -8.40 -18.73 -2.15
CA HIS A 25 -7.16 -18.17 -2.68
C HIS A 25 -5.95 -18.78 -1.97
N GLN A 26 -4.80 -18.79 -2.66
CA GLN A 26 -3.52 -19.21 -2.11
C GLN A 26 -2.53 -18.04 -2.17
N LYS A 27 -1.87 -17.77 -1.04
CA LYS A 27 -0.84 -16.72 -0.95
C LYS A 27 0.51 -17.31 -0.57
N TRP A 28 1.56 -16.69 -1.11
CA TRP A 28 2.96 -17.02 -0.88
C TRP A 28 3.68 -15.81 -0.29
N GLU A 29 4.24 -15.95 0.89
CA GLU A 29 5.08 -14.93 1.52
C GLU A 29 6.50 -15.49 1.67
N THR A 30 7.50 -14.80 1.10
CA THR A 30 8.89 -15.29 1.05
C THR A 30 9.77 -14.56 2.05
N PHE A 31 10.56 -15.31 2.81
CA PHE A 31 11.45 -14.85 3.87
C PHE A 31 12.88 -15.33 3.59
N ASP A 32 13.87 -14.60 4.05
CA ASP A 32 15.28 -14.96 3.90
C ASP A 32 15.70 -16.00 4.94
N THR A 33 15.06 -16.03 6.13
CA THR A 33 15.36 -16.98 7.18
C THR A 33 14.21 -17.98 7.45
N ASN A 34 14.58 -19.20 7.87
CA ASN A 34 13.60 -20.20 8.31
C ASN A 34 12.88 -19.79 9.60
N ALA A 35 13.56 -19.04 10.48
CA ALA A 35 12.99 -18.56 11.74
C ALA A 35 11.82 -17.61 11.49
N ASP A 36 11.99 -16.65 10.57
CA ASP A 36 10.95 -15.70 10.21
C ASP A 36 9.76 -16.40 9.53
N ALA A 37 10.04 -17.34 8.63
CA ALA A 37 9.00 -18.14 8.01
C ALA A 37 8.19 -18.96 9.03
N LYS A 38 8.85 -19.56 10.02
CA LYS A 38 8.16 -20.28 11.11
C LYS A 38 7.31 -19.36 11.96
N LYS A 39 7.86 -18.20 12.35
CA LYS A 39 7.13 -17.19 13.13
C LYS A 39 5.87 -16.73 12.40
N ARG A 40 6.00 -16.42 11.12
CA ARG A 40 4.86 -15.98 10.29
C ARG A 40 3.83 -17.11 10.12
N LYS A 41 4.26 -18.34 9.88
CA LYS A 41 3.36 -19.49 9.82
C LYS A 41 2.51 -19.63 11.08
N THR A 42 3.14 -19.63 12.25
CA THR A 42 2.45 -19.72 13.55
C THR A 42 1.45 -18.60 13.74
N GLN A 43 1.83 -17.38 13.35
CA GLN A 43 0.95 -16.21 13.42
C GLN A 43 -0.29 -16.39 12.53
N ILE A 44 -0.13 -16.81 11.28
CA ILE A 44 -1.24 -17.04 10.33
C ILE A 44 -2.17 -18.12 10.86
N GLU A 45 -1.62 -19.23 11.36
CA GLU A 45 -2.43 -20.32 11.92
C GLU A 45 -3.22 -19.85 13.15
N PHE A 46 -2.62 -19.06 14.03
CA PHE A 46 -3.30 -18.46 15.17
C PHE A 46 -4.41 -17.49 14.74
N GLU A 47 -4.14 -16.60 13.79
CA GLU A 47 -5.10 -15.64 13.26
C GLU A 47 -6.29 -16.35 12.59
N GLN A 48 -6.04 -17.43 11.83
CA GLN A 48 -7.10 -18.24 11.21
C GLN A 48 -7.95 -18.99 12.24
N GLN A 49 -7.33 -19.50 13.31
CA GLN A 49 -8.05 -20.20 14.38
C GLN A 49 -8.89 -19.26 15.25
N SER A 50 -8.36 -18.08 15.54
CA SER A 50 -9.06 -17.05 16.34
C SER A 50 -10.10 -16.26 15.57
N GLY A 51 -10.20 -16.44 14.25
CA GLY A 51 -11.10 -15.65 13.38
C GLY A 51 -10.67 -14.20 13.20
N THR A 52 -9.43 -13.86 13.58
CA THR A 52 -8.85 -12.52 13.44
C THR A 52 -8.01 -12.38 12.16
N PHE A 53 -8.03 -13.38 11.29
CA PHE A 53 -7.28 -13.35 10.04
C PHE A 53 -7.82 -12.26 9.12
N ILE A 54 -7.00 -11.27 8.83
CA ILE A 54 -7.32 -10.21 7.88
C ILE A 54 -6.90 -10.67 6.49
N ILE A 55 -7.84 -10.66 5.56
CA ILE A 55 -7.58 -10.99 4.16
C ILE A 55 -6.59 -9.96 3.60
N PRO A 56 -5.41 -10.39 3.12
CA PRO A 56 -4.40 -9.44 2.65
C PRO A 56 -4.74 -8.97 1.23
N ASN A 57 -5.69 -8.06 1.10
CA ASN A 57 -6.11 -7.50 -0.18
C ASN A 57 -5.10 -6.47 -0.69
N ALA A 58 -4.63 -5.58 0.18
CA ALA A 58 -3.58 -4.63 -0.14
C ALA A 58 -2.24 -5.07 0.45
N THR A 59 -1.20 -5.13 -0.37
CA THR A 59 0.16 -5.50 0.07
C THR A 59 1.08 -4.28 0.09
N THR A 60 0.86 -3.35 -0.82
CA THR A 60 1.65 -2.13 -1.01
C THR A 60 0.81 -0.89 -0.74
N VAL A 61 1.47 0.25 -0.62
CA VAL A 61 0.80 1.55 -0.51
C VAL A 61 -0.06 1.83 -1.74
N ALA A 62 0.42 1.48 -2.93
CA ALA A 62 -0.36 1.64 -4.17
C ALA A 62 -1.66 0.83 -4.13
N ASP A 63 -1.58 -0.45 -3.76
CA ASP A 63 -2.76 -1.33 -3.65
C ASP A 63 -3.80 -0.75 -2.68
N LEU A 64 -3.35 -0.31 -1.50
CA LEU A 64 -4.23 0.26 -0.47
C LEU A 64 -4.94 1.54 -0.97
N LEU A 65 -4.19 2.43 -1.62
CA LEU A 65 -4.75 3.69 -2.12
C LEU A 65 -5.71 3.47 -3.28
N GLU A 66 -5.43 2.52 -4.17
CA GLU A 66 -6.33 2.16 -5.27
C GLU A 66 -7.62 1.53 -4.74
N GLU A 67 -7.52 0.63 -3.78
CA GLU A 67 -8.68 0.04 -3.11
C GLU A 67 -9.50 1.10 -2.40
N TYR A 68 -8.87 1.99 -1.62
CA TYR A 68 -9.54 3.08 -0.94
C TYR A 68 -10.27 4.04 -1.89
N CYS A 69 -9.65 4.38 -3.01
CA CYS A 69 -10.29 5.22 -4.03
C CYS A 69 -11.46 4.51 -4.71
N SER A 70 -11.33 3.21 -5.01
CA SER A 70 -12.37 2.46 -5.73
C SER A 70 -13.58 2.13 -4.84
N VAL A 71 -13.36 1.79 -3.59
CA VAL A 71 -14.42 1.38 -2.65
C VAL A 71 -15.03 2.59 -1.96
N TYR A 72 -14.21 3.42 -1.32
CA TYR A 72 -14.69 4.57 -0.55
C TYR A 72 -14.85 5.83 -1.40
N GLY A 73 -13.83 6.16 -2.21
CA GLY A 73 -13.77 7.40 -2.95
C GLY A 73 -14.89 7.56 -3.97
N VAL A 74 -15.20 6.52 -4.71
CA VAL A 74 -16.26 6.54 -5.73
C VAL A 74 -17.64 6.84 -5.11
N ASN A 75 -17.89 6.30 -3.93
CA ASN A 75 -19.19 6.39 -3.29
C ASN A 75 -19.37 7.63 -2.39
N ASN A 76 -18.26 8.21 -1.89
CA ASN A 76 -18.33 9.24 -0.84
C ASN A 76 -17.79 10.60 -1.26
N TRP A 77 -17.02 10.70 -2.37
CA TRP A 77 -16.44 11.96 -2.81
C TRP A 77 -17.17 12.55 -4.01
N ALA A 78 -17.27 13.89 -4.02
CA ALA A 78 -17.64 14.60 -5.24
C ALA A 78 -16.64 14.28 -6.36
N MET A 79 -17.09 14.25 -7.62
CA MET A 79 -16.27 13.90 -8.78
C MET A 79 -15.00 14.75 -8.92
N SER A 80 -15.07 16.03 -8.57
CA SER A 80 -13.90 16.93 -8.57
C SER A 80 -12.87 16.53 -7.52
N THR A 81 -13.32 16.17 -6.31
CA THR A 81 -12.46 15.68 -5.22
C THR A 81 -11.82 14.35 -5.58
N TYR A 82 -12.59 13.43 -6.15
CA TYR A 82 -12.09 12.13 -6.62
C TYR A 82 -10.97 12.29 -7.65
N ARG A 83 -11.19 13.15 -8.66
CA ARG A 83 -10.17 13.44 -9.70
C ARG A 83 -8.93 14.09 -9.10
N SER A 84 -9.09 15.03 -8.18
CA SER A 84 -7.99 15.71 -7.52
C SER A 84 -7.14 14.74 -6.69
N LYS A 85 -7.78 13.91 -5.86
CA LYS A 85 -7.10 12.92 -5.03
C LYS A 85 -6.38 11.85 -5.87
N LYS A 86 -7.03 11.34 -6.92
CA LYS A 86 -6.36 10.47 -7.90
C LYS A 86 -5.15 11.13 -8.56
N GLY A 87 -5.25 12.39 -8.92
CA GLY A 87 -4.13 13.16 -9.45
C GLY A 87 -2.95 13.23 -8.47
N LEU A 88 -3.20 13.50 -7.18
CA LEU A 88 -2.15 13.49 -6.16
C LEU A 88 -1.53 12.10 -6.00
N MET A 89 -2.35 11.06 -5.98
CA MET A 89 -1.93 9.67 -5.84
C MET A 89 -0.96 9.25 -6.96
N TYR A 90 -1.39 9.35 -8.22
CA TYR A 90 -0.59 8.88 -9.36
C TYR A 90 0.59 9.79 -9.70
N ASN A 91 0.48 11.10 -9.43
CA ASN A 91 1.56 12.01 -9.77
C ASN A 91 2.66 12.08 -8.72
N TYR A 92 2.34 11.87 -7.44
CA TYR A 92 3.27 12.16 -6.35
C TYR A 92 3.43 11.04 -5.33
N ILE A 93 2.38 10.29 -5.00
CA ILE A 93 2.47 9.27 -3.96
C ILE A 93 3.03 7.95 -4.52
N ILE A 94 2.36 7.38 -5.53
CA ILE A 94 2.76 6.09 -6.11
C ILE A 94 4.19 6.10 -6.64
N PRO A 95 4.68 7.14 -7.37
CA PRO A 95 6.06 7.14 -7.85
C PRO A 95 7.14 7.15 -6.77
N LEU A 96 6.81 7.58 -5.54
CA LEU A 96 7.78 7.71 -4.45
C LEU A 96 7.70 6.58 -3.42
N ILE A 97 6.49 6.16 -3.06
CA ILE A 97 6.26 5.15 -2.02
C ILE A 97 5.24 4.08 -2.40
N GLY A 98 4.75 4.05 -3.65
CA GLY A 98 3.72 3.11 -4.08
C GLY A 98 4.12 1.65 -3.90
N ASP A 99 5.36 1.29 -4.17
CA ASP A 99 5.88 -0.08 -4.08
C ASP A 99 6.27 -0.48 -2.65
N VAL A 100 6.22 0.46 -1.70
CA VAL A 100 6.54 0.17 -0.30
C VAL A 100 5.45 -0.73 0.28
N LYS A 101 5.85 -1.81 0.94
CA LYS A 101 4.93 -2.70 1.63
C LYS A 101 4.35 -2.01 2.87
N LEU A 102 3.11 -2.32 3.18
CA LEU A 102 2.40 -1.71 4.31
C LEU A 102 3.06 -2.01 5.66
N ASP A 103 3.68 -3.18 5.80
CA ASP A 103 4.42 -3.58 7.00
C ASP A 103 5.79 -2.89 7.14
N GLU A 104 6.31 -2.31 6.04
CA GLU A 104 7.56 -1.54 6.01
C GLU A 104 7.34 -0.03 6.24
N LEU A 105 6.09 0.42 6.30
CA LEU A 105 5.75 1.82 6.58
C LEU A 105 6.12 2.19 8.01
N THR A 106 7.11 3.07 8.15
CA THR A 106 7.54 3.61 9.44
C THR A 106 7.39 5.12 9.46
N PRO A 107 7.25 5.76 10.64
CA PRO A 107 7.23 7.22 10.74
C PRO A 107 8.46 7.88 10.09
N ARG A 108 9.64 7.28 10.26
CA ARG A 108 10.88 7.77 9.63
C ARG A 108 10.84 7.74 8.10
N LEU A 109 10.21 6.72 7.52
CA LEU A 109 10.03 6.62 6.09
C LEU A 109 9.06 7.70 5.60
N MET A 110 7.98 7.93 6.34
CA MET A 110 7.01 8.98 6.04
C MET A 110 7.63 10.38 6.12
N ASP A 111 8.46 10.66 7.11
CA ASP A 111 9.19 11.93 7.21
C ASP A 111 10.10 12.16 5.99
N LYS A 112 10.84 11.14 5.58
CA LYS A 112 11.68 11.20 4.36
C LYS A 112 10.85 11.43 3.11
N PHE A 113 9.69 10.78 3.02
CA PHE A 113 8.74 10.97 1.92
C PHE A 113 8.26 12.43 1.83
N TYR A 114 7.82 13.03 2.94
CA TYR A 114 7.40 14.44 2.94
C TYR A 114 8.53 15.40 2.59
N GLN A 115 9.75 15.16 3.06
CA GLN A 115 10.92 15.96 2.68
C GLN A 115 11.24 15.82 1.18
N SER A 116 11.09 14.63 0.62
CA SER A 116 11.31 14.42 -0.82
C SER A 116 10.24 15.09 -1.68
N LEU A 117 8.97 15.14 -1.22
CA LEU A 117 7.90 15.83 -1.92
C LEU A 117 8.20 17.32 -2.17
N LEU A 118 8.82 18.00 -1.22
CA LEU A 118 9.19 19.43 -1.36
C LEU A 118 10.24 19.67 -2.46
N LYS A 119 10.94 18.62 -2.89
CA LYS A 119 11.94 18.66 -3.98
C LYS A 119 11.39 18.20 -5.33
N VAL A 120 10.13 17.75 -5.37
CA VAL A 120 9.48 17.29 -6.60
C VAL A 120 8.92 18.46 -7.39
N LYS A 121 9.18 18.47 -8.69
CA LYS A 121 8.60 19.47 -9.60
C LYS A 121 7.11 19.27 -9.76
N THR A 122 6.39 20.39 -9.78
CA THR A 122 4.95 20.38 -10.01
C THR A 122 4.65 19.93 -11.44
N LYS A 123 3.79 18.94 -11.60
CA LYS A 123 3.37 18.48 -12.93
C LYS A 123 2.36 19.46 -13.53
N SER A 124 2.48 19.72 -14.83
CA SER A 124 1.51 20.56 -15.55
C SER A 124 0.19 19.80 -15.70
N VAL A 125 -0.91 20.54 -15.54
CA VAL A 125 -2.26 20.02 -15.75
C VAL A 125 -2.85 20.73 -16.97
N GLN A 126 -3.38 19.94 -17.92
CA GLN A 126 -4.03 20.46 -19.12
C GLN A 126 -3.17 21.47 -19.93
N ASN A 127 -1.89 21.16 -20.11
CA ASN A 127 -0.93 22.00 -20.85
C ASN A 127 -0.71 23.41 -20.28
N LYS A 128 -1.17 23.70 -19.06
CA LYS A 128 -0.89 24.97 -18.37
C LYS A 128 0.39 24.85 -17.58
N LYS A 129 1.29 25.81 -17.72
CA LYS A 129 2.50 25.89 -16.89
C LYS A 129 2.10 26.01 -15.41
N PRO A 130 2.69 25.21 -14.51
CA PRO A 130 2.40 25.34 -13.08
C PRO A 130 2.86 26.69 -12.56
N LYS A 131 2.10 27.27 -11.63
CA LYS A 131 2.42 28.56 -11.00
C LYS A 131 3.74 28.52 -10.19
N ASN A 132 4.02 27.36 -9.59
CA ASN A 132 5.23 27.10 -8.79
C ASN A 132 6.02 25.95 -9.42
N GLU A 133 7.33 26.08 -9.48
CA GLU A 133 8.21 25.03 -10.04
C GLU A 133 8.20 23.76 -9.20
N TYR A 134 8.16 23.88 -7.88
CA TYR A 134 8.13 22.77 -6.93
C TYR A 134 6.81 22.73 -6.18
N LEU A 135 6.50 21.55 -5.58
CA LEU A 135 5.32 21.39 -4.76
C LEU A 135 5.33 22.34 -3.56
N THR A 136 4.20 22.98 -3.34
CA THR A 136 4.03 23.88 -2.19
C THR A 136 3.73 23.08 -0.91
N VAL A 137 4.01 23.68 0.24
CA VAL A 137 3.66 23.11 1.56
C VAL A 137 2.16 22.81 1.65
N HIS A 138 1.32 23.62 0.99
CA HIS A 138 -0.12 23.39 0.93
C HIS A 138 -0.44 22.04 0.24
N THR A 139 0.17 21.78 -0.92
CA THR A 139 -0.03 20.53 -1.66
C THR A 139 0.48 19.33 -0.84
N VAL A 140 1.62 19.47 -0.15
CA VAL A 140 2.14 18.42 0.73
C VAL A 140 1.17 18.12 1.89
N ARG A 141 0.53 19.16 2.47
CA ARG A 141 -0.52 18.98 3.48
C ARG A 141 -1.75 18.25 2.94
N GLU A 142 -2.17 18.54 1.71
CA GLU A 142 -3.29 17.81 1.09
C GLU A 142 -2.95 16.33 0.82
N ILE A 143 -1.71 16.03 0.45
CA ILE A 143 -1.20 14.66 0.35
C ILE A 143 -1.21 13.98 1.73
N HIS A 144 -0.75 14.67 2.77
CA HIS A 144 -0.76 14.15 4.15
C HIS A 144 -2.18 13.82 4.65
N LYS A 145 -3.15 14.67 4.35
CA LYS A 145 -4.56 14.42 4.71
C LYS A 145 -5.18 13.25 3.93
N PHE A 146 -4.57 12.89 2.82
CA PHE A 146 -5.08 11.78 1.99
C PHE A 146 -4.49 10.44 2.42
N LEU A 147 -3.22 10.41 2.90
CA LEU A 147 -2.55 9.24 3.48
C LEU A 147 -2.97 8.98 4.92
#